data_fb432a61c08a853be4bef22af743be8a
#
_entry.id   fb432a61c08a853be4bef22af743be8a
#
_cell.length_a   1.000
_cell.length_b   1.000
_cell.length_c   1.000
_cell.angle_alpha   90.00
_cell.angle_beta   90.00
_cell.angle_gamma   90.00
#
_symmetry.space_group_name_H-M   'P 1'
#
loop_
_entity.id
_entity.type
_entity.pdbx_description
1 polymer ?
#
loop_
_entity_poly.entity_id
_entity_poly.type
_entity_poly.pdbx_seq_one_letter_code
_entity_poly.pdbx_strand_id
1 'polypeptide(L)'
;MAELNSKFAERVYSIVAQIPKGRIMTYGQIAAICGSARASRIVGGIAHYGPSDLPWHRVVNKQGGLASGYPGGRKAQKQQLEAEGVVVTGV
;
A
#
# COMPACT_ATOMS: atom_id res chain seq x y z
N MET A 1 22.51 1.64 -6.73
CA MET A 1 21.17 2.25 -6.65
C MET A 1 20.06 1.26 -7.01
N ALA A 2 20.13 0.64 -8.17
CA ALA A 2 19.12 -0.35 -8.57
C ALA A 2 18.99 -1.52 -7.59
N GLU A 3 20.11 -2.02 -7.09
CA GLU A 3 20.11 -3.11 -6.12
C GLU A 3 19.42 -2.71 -4.81
N LEU A 4 19.69 -1.50 -4.32
CA LEU A 4 19.10 -1.01 -3.10
C LEU A 4 17.58 -0.89 -3.27
N ASN A 5 17.14 -0.34 -4.40
CA ASN A 5 15.71 -0.21 -4.70
C ASN A 5 15.04 -1.57 -4.84
N SER A 6 15.73 -2.54 -5.45
CA SER A 6 15.21 -3.91 -5.57
C SER A 6 15.01 -4.57 -4.22
N LYS A 7 15.98 -4.47 -3.33
CA LYS A 7 15.88 -5.04 -1.98
C LYS A 7 14.77 -4.36 -1.18
N PHE A 8 14.67 -3.04 -1.30
CA PHE A 8 13.61 -2.29 -0.64
C PHE A 8 12.24 -2.73 -1.17
N ALA A 9 12.11 -2.87 -2.48
CA ALA A 9 10.86 -3.30 -3.11
C ALA A 9 10.48 -4.70 -2.62
N GLU A 10 11.42 -5.62 -2.52
CA GLU A 10 11.15 -6.97 -2.01
C GLU A 10 10.63 -6.95 -0.58
N ARG A 11 11.19 -6.09 0.26
CA ARG A 11 10.70 -5.92 1.63
C ARG A 11 9.27 -5.38 1.64
N VAL A 12 9.00 -4.38 0.80
CA VAL A 12 7.66 -3.81 0.67
C VAL A 12 6.68 -4.89 0.25
N TYR A 13 7.00 -5.68 -0.75
CA TYR A 13 6.13 -6.76 -1.22
C TYR A 13 5.85 -7.77 -0.10
N SER A 14 6.88 -8.13 0.65
CA SER A 14 6.73 -9.07 1.77
C SER A 14 5.77 -8.53 2.83
N ILE A 15 5.88 -7.26 3.18
CA ILE A 15 5.01 -6.63 4.17
C ILE A 15 3.58 -6.55 3.65
N VAL A 16 3.39 -6.10 2.41
CA VAL A 16 2.06 -5.98 1.82
C VAL A 16 1.36 -7.33 1.74
N ALA A 17 2.10 -8.37 1.37
CA ALA A 17 1.55 -9.72 1.29
C ALA A 17 1.02 -10.23 2.64
N GLN A 18 1.52 -9.69 3.74
CA GLN A 18 1.14 -10.10 5.09
C GLN A 18 -0.01 -9.28 5.67
N ILE A 19 -0.48 -8.23 4.99
CA ILE A 19 -1.61 -7.44 5.49
C ILE A 19 -2.87 -8.31 5.40
N PRO A 20 -3.48 -8.66 6.55
CA PRO A 20 -4.64 -9.55 6.51
C PRO A 20 -5.88 -8.84 6.00
N LYS A 21 -6.83 -9.63 5.53
CA LYS A 21 -8.13 -9.16 5.12
C LYS A 21 -8.79 -8.39 6.26
N GLY A 22 -9.37 -7.24 5.98
CA GLY A 22 -10.01 -6.41 6.98
C GLY A 22 -9.06 -5.44 7.68
N ARG A 23 -7.78 -5.44 7.31
CA ARG A 23 -6.78 -4.54 7.88
C ARG A 23 -6.17 -3.66 6.81
N ILE A 24 -5.63 -2.51 7.22
CA ILE A 24 -4.94 -1.58 6.33
C ILE A 24 -3.61 -1.16 6.93
N MET A 25 -2.69 -0.73 6.07
CA MET A 25 -1.45 -0.09 6.48
C MET A 25 -1.24 1.17 5.66
N THR A 26 -0.53 2.14 6.24
CA THR A 26 -0.17 3.34 5.48
C THR A 26 1.15 3.12 4.75
N TYR A 27 1.40 3.92 3.71
CA TYR A 27 2.69 3.92 3.03
C TYR A 27 3.83 4.22 3.99
N GLY A 28 3.60 5.15 4.94
CA GLY A 28 4.60 5.49 5.94
C GLY A 28 4.90 4.34 6.90
N GLN A 29 3.88 3.61 7.32
CA GLN A 29 4.07 2.44 8.19
C GLN A 29 4.90 1.37 7.49
N ILE A 30 4.60 1.09 6.23
CA ILE A 30 5.35 0.12 5.44
C ILE A 30 6.80 0.58 5.29
N ALA A 31 7.02 1.85 4.97
CA ALA A 31 8.35 2.41 4.82
C ALA A 31 9.16 2.28 6.11
N ALA A 32 8.54 2.59 7.25
CA ALA A 32 9.20 2.49 8.55
C ALA A 32 9.61 1.06 8.88
N ILE A 33 8.74 0.10 8.63
CA ILE A 33 9.04 -1.33 8.84
C ILE A 33 10.20 -1.77 7.95
N CYS A 34 10.25 -1.25 6.73
CA CYS A 34 11.31 -1.57 5.78
C CYS A 34 12.62 -0.82 6.07
N GLY A 35 12.66 -0.03 7.13
CA GLY A 35 13.88 0.62 7.59
C GLY A 35 14.05 2.07 7.16
N SER A 36 13.05 2.70 6.55
CA SER A 36 13.16 4.08 6.09
C SER A 36 11.81 4.80 6.14
N ALA A 37 11.51 5.41 7.28
CA ALA A 37 10.25 6.15 7.45
C ALA A 37 10.06 7.29 6.44
N ARG A 38 11.15 7.79 5.83
CA ARG A 38 11.10 8.87 4.85
C ARG A 38 10.77 8.38 3.44
N ALA A 39 10.70 7.07 3.24
CA ALA A 39 10.56 6.48 1.92
C ALA A 39 9.11 6.22 1.52
N SER A 40 8.14 6.89 2.14
CA SER A 40 6.72 6.66 1.82
C SER A 40 6.39 6.92 0.34
N ARG A 41 7.02 7.91 -0.27
CA ARG A 41 6.85 8.18 -1.71
C ARG A 41 7.39 7.04 -2.56
N ILE A 42 8.50 6.45 -2.14
CA ILE A 42 9.10 5.32 -2.84
C ILE A 42 8.17 4.12 -2.76
N VAL A 43 7.56 3.88 -1.59
CA VAL A 43 6.57 2.82 -1.43
C VAL A 43 5.39 3.06 -2.36
N GLY A 44 4.91 4.30 -2.49
CA GLY A 44 3.85 4.64 -3.43
C GLY A 44 4.20 4.32 -4.87
N GLY A 45 5.43 4.62 -5.29
CA GLY A 45 5.92 4.28 -6.63
C GLY A 45 6.02 2.77 -6.83
N ILE A 46 6.51 2.07 -5.81
CA ILE A 46 6.61 0.60 -5.84
C ILE A 46 5.21 -0.01 -5.98
N ALA A 47 4.23 0.53 -5.27
CA ALA A 47 2.84 0.06 -5.34
C ALA A 47 2.29 0.20 -6.76
N HIS A 48 2.63 1.29 -7.44
CA HIS A 48 2.16 1.55 -8.81
C HIS A 48 2.66 0.50 -9.80
N TYR A 49 3.87 0.01 -9.62
CA TYR A 49 4.51 -0.94 -10.53
C TYR A 49 4.64 -2.35 -9.97
N GLY A 50 4.11 -2.60 -8.78
CA GLY A 50 4.25 -3.88 -8.10
C GLY A 50 3.37 -4.98 -8.66
N PRO A 51 3.59 -6.22 -8.21
CA PRO A 51 2.79 -7.37 -8.64
C PRO A 51 1.31 -7.16 -8.36
N SER A 52 0.47 -7.46 -9.33
CA SER A 52 -0.99 -7.24 -9.22
C SER A 52 -1.68 -8.23 -8.29
N ASP A 53 -1.01 -9.30 -7.91
CA ASP A 53 -1.58 -10.32 -7.01
C ASP A 53 -1.43 -9.98 -5.52
N LEU A 54 -0.74 -8.88 -5.20
CA LEU A 54 -0.61 -8.42 -3.82
C LEU A 54 -1.81 -7.54 -3.44
N PRO A 55 -2.17 -7.50 -2.14
CA PRO A 55 -3.35 -6.73 -1.69
C PRO A 55 -3.06 -5.24 -1.55
N TRP A 56 -2.72 -4.58 -2.65
CA TRP A 56 -2.42 -3.14 -2.65
C TRP A 56 -3.60 -2.28 -2.21
N HIS A 57 -4.83 -2.80 -2.33
CA HIS A 57 -6.02 -2.07 -1.85
C HIS A 57 -6.00 -1.85 -0.33
N ARG A 58 -5.19 -2.62 0.40
CA ARG A 58 -5.03 -2.48 1.86
C ARG A 58 -3.96 -1.47 2.25
N VAL A 59 -3.35 -0.79 1.27
CA VAL A 59 -2.35 0.24 1.53
C VAL A 59 -2.97 1.61 1.24
N VAL A 60 -2.93 2.49 2.23
CA VAL A 60 -3.58 3.80 2.18
C VAL A 60 -2.56 4.90 2.48
N ASN A 61 -2.97 6.18 2.29
CA ASN A 61 -2.07 7.28 2.59
C ASN A 61 -2.05 7.55 4.11
N LYS A 62 -1.20 8.46 4.54
CA LYS A 62 -0.93 8.70 5.95
C LYS A 62 -2.15 9.20 6.74
N GLN A 63 -3.13 9.81 6.09
CA GLN A 63 -4.38 10.21 6.72
C GLN A 63 -5.46 9.11 6.69
N GLY A 64 -5.10 7.92 6.21
CA GLY A 64 -6.07 6.85 6.04
C GLY A 64 -6.91 6.98 4.79
N GLY A 65 -6.59 7.93 3.91
CA GLY A 65 -7.30 8.12 2.66
C GLY A 65 -6.85 7.16 1.57
N LEU A 66 -7.67 7.01 0.56
CA LEU A 66 -7.41 6.08 -0.52
C LEU A 66 -6.34 6.58 -1.48
N ALA A 67 -5.61 5.67 -2.09
CA ALA A 67 -4.53 6.00 -3.01
C ALA A 67 -5.10 6.35 -4.39
N SER A 68 -4.80 7.56 -4.88
CA SER A 68 -5.29 8.00 -6.19
C SER A 68 -4.70 7.20 -7.35
N GLY A 69 -3.52 6.60 -7.15
CA GLY A 69 -2.87 5.79 -8.19
C GLY A 69 -3.31 4.33 -8.23
N TYR A 70 -4.25 3.92 -7.39
CA TYR A 70 -4.73 2.55 -7.40
C TYR A 70 -5.43 2.23 -8.74
N PRO A 71 -5.19 1.03 -9.33
CA PRO A 71 -5.86 0.66 -10.58
C PRO A 71 -7.38 0.72 -10.43
N GLY A 72 -8.05 1.48 -11.28
CA GLY A 72 -9.48 1.73 -11.16
C GLY A 72 -9.84 2.91 -10.27
N GLY A 73 -8.83 3.54 -9.65
CA GLY A 73 -9.00 4.73 -8.83
C GLY A 73 -9.49 4.45 -7.42
N ARG A 74 -9.75 5.53 -6.69
CA ARG A 74 -10.19 5.46 -5.29
C ARG A 74 -11.47 4.67 -5.11
N LYS A 75 -12.39 4.79 -6.04
CA LYS A 75 -13.67 4.10 -5.98
C LYS A 75 -13.49 2.58 -5.99
N ALA A 76 -12.61 2.08 -6.86
CA ALA A 76 -12.31 0.66 -6.93
C ALA A 76 -11.66 0.16 -5.64
N GLN A 77 -10.73 0.92 -5.09
CA GLN A 77 -10.08 0.58 -3.83
C GLN A 77 -11.09 0.54 -2.69
N LYS A 78 -11.97 1.55 -2.62
CA LYS A 78 -13.03 1.61 -1.61
C LYS A 78 -13.93 0.38 -1.68
N GLN A 79 -14.35 0.00 -2.87
CA GLN A 79 -15.21 -1.16 -3.06
C GLN A 79 -14.56 -2.44 -2.54
N GLN A 80 -13.28 -2.62 -2.83
CA GLN A 80 -12.55 -3.80 -2.36
C GLN A 80 -12.40 -3.83 -0.84
N LEU A 81 -12.10 -2.68 -0.23
CA LEU A 81 -11.97 -2.58 1.22
C LEU A 81 -13.32 -2.85 1.90
N GLU A 82 -14.38 -2.27 1.39
CA GLU A 82 -15.71 -2.47 1.96
C GLU A 82 -16.16 -3.92 1.84
N ALA A 83 -15.79 -4.59 0.76
CA ALA A 83 -16.08 -6.01 0.60
C ALA A 83 -15.35 -6.87 1.64
N GLU A 84 -14.28 -6.36 2.23
CA GLU A 84 -13.53 -7.02 3.29
C GLU A 84 -13.96 -6.58 4.70
N GLY A 85 -15.00 -5.77 4.80
CA GLY A 85 -15.51 -5.30 6.08
C GLY A 85 -14.84 -4.04 6.62
N VAL A 86 -14.00 -3.39 5.82
CA VAL A 86 -13.35 -2.13 6.23
C VAL A 86 -14.32 -0.98 5.98
N VAL A 87 -14.55 -0.16 6.99
CA VAL A 87 -15.39 1.03 6.87
C VAL A 87 -14.54 2.16 6.30
N VAL A 88 -14.95 2.69 5.14
CA VAL A 88 -14.25 3.80 4.48
C VAL A 88 -15.11 5.05 4.55
N THR A 89 -14.60 6.07 5.24
CA THR A 89 -15.29 7.34 5.42
C THR A 89 -14.39 8.50 5.01
N GLY A 90 -14.98 9.62 4.62
CA GLY A 90 -14.26 10.86 4.40
C GLY A 90 -13.28 10.86 3.22
N VAL A 91 -13.55 10.13 2.20
CA VAL A 91 -12.62 9.99 1.05
C VAL A 91 -12.80 11.11 0.04
#